data_cc25d876d2329816bebbfd385b25fb6c
#
_entry.id   cc25d876d2329816bebbfd385b25fb6c
#
_cell.length_a   1.000
_cell.length_b   1.000
_cell.length_c   1.000
_cell.angle_alpha   90.00
_cell.angle_beta   90.00
_cell.angle_gamma   90.00
#
_symmetry.space_group_name_H-M   'P 1'
#
loop_
_entity.id
_entity.type
_entity.pdbx_description
1 polymer ?
#
loop_
_entity_poly.entity_id
_entity_poly.type
_entity_poly.pdbx_seq_one_letter_code
_entity_poly.pdbx_strand_id
1 'polypeptide(L)'
;KPTKGTEVLLDIEYGEQSYRINPDPLALTEDAYYGPRYGDGKGSRDHWSAAGELRMPLLSSLQASLAGRYDRYSYGNKDPGKFTYSAGLEWRPLDTLLVRGSYGTGFRAPDMHYLFAGNDYYRTRFATDYYQCRTEEPGYSDGDCYDDGSWDVSTFDVYTGNMALDVETSKSFTGGFVWSPSANFDLA
;
A
#
# COMPACT_ATOMS: atom_id res chain seq x y z
N LYS A 1 5.78 -30.92 30.71
CA LYS A 1 5.34 -30.29 29.45
C LYS A 1 6.31 -30.75 28.37
N PRO A 2 5.85 -31.17 27.17
CA PRO A 2 6.79 -31.53 26.11
C PRO A 2 7.57 -30.22 25.76
N THR A 3 8.88 -30.31 25.79
CA THR A 3 9.74 -29.28 25.20
C THR A 3 9.47 -29.31 23.72
N LYS A 4 8.81 -28.27 23.19
CA LYS A 4 8.63 -28.11 21.76
C LYS A 4 10.02 -28.01 21.13
N GLY A 5 10.27 -28.81 20.11
CA GLY A 5 11.50 -28.69 19.34
C GLY A 5 11.56 -27.37 18.57
N THR A 6 12.73 -27.07 18.04
CA THR A 6 12.89 -26.00 17.06
C THR A 6 12.08 -26.33 15.81
N GLU A 7 11.27 -25.39 15.36
CA GLU A 7 10.45 -25.52 14.15
C GLU A 7 11.04 -24.62 13.07
N VAL A 8 11.16 -25.17 11.86
CA VAL A 8 11.63 -24.45 10.67
C VAL A 8 10.58 -24.59 9.58
N LEU A 9 10.21 -23.48 8.97
CA LEU A 9 9.36 -23.45 7.79
C LEU A 9 10.12 -22.75 6.66
N LEU A 10 10.05 -23.31 5.45
CA LEU A 10 10.58 -22.71 4.23
C LEU A 10 9.45 -22.65 3.20
N ASP A 11 9.38 -21.56 2.47
CA ASP A 11 8.37 -21.30 1.46
C ASP A 11 9.00 -20.66 0.22
N ILE A 12 8.54 -21.10 -0.96
CA ILE A 12 8.91 -20.51 -2.25
C ILE A 12 7.62 -20.35 -3.04
N GLU A 13 7.39 -19.17 -3.57
CA GLU A 13 6.20 -18.83 -4.32
C GLU A 13 6.58 -18.20 -5.67
N TYR A 14 5.83 -18.55 -6.71
CA TYR A 14 5.85 -17.86 -8.00
C TYR A 14 4.42 -17.61 -8.46
N GLY A 15 4.18 -16.45 -9.03
CA GLY A 15 2.88 -16.08 -9.57
C GLY A 15 2.97 -15.05 -10.66
N GLU A 16 1.98 -15.03 -11.52
CA GLU A 16 1.76 -13.99 -12.52
C GLU A 16 0.48 -13.24 -12.21
N GLN A 17 0.51 -11.92 -12.36
CA GLN A 17 -0.65 -11.05 -12.18
C GLN A 17 -0.87 -10.28 -13.47
N SER A 18 -2.11 -10.22 -13.92
CA SER A 18 -2.52 -9.42 -15.07
C SER A 18 -3.59 -8.41 -14.68
N TYR A 19 -3.53 -7.27 -15.33
CA TYR A 19 -4.46 -6.16 -15.16
C TYR A 19 -4.99 -5.75 -16.53
N ARG A 20 -6.29 -5.52 -16.60
CA ARG A 20 -6.93 -4.99 -17.80
C ARG A 20 -8.19 -4.20 -17.48
N ILE A 21 -8.25 -3.00 -17.99
CA ILE A 21 -9.47 -2.18 -18.05
C ILE A 21 -9.79 -1.94 -19.52
N ASN A 22 -11.03 -2.23 -19.91
CA ASN A 22 -11.61 -1.86 -21.20
C ASN A 22 -12.83 -1.01 -20.89
N PRO A 23 -12.73 0.32 -20.92
CA PRO A 23 -13.89 1.18 -20.75
C PRO A 23 -14.86 1.03 -21.93
N ASP A 24 -16.13 1.35 -21.69
CA ASP A 24 -17.10 1.46 -22.76
C ASP A 24 -16.62 2.48 -23.80
N PRO A 25 -16.68 2.16 -25.12
CA PRO A 25 -16.27 3.10 -26.17
C PRO A 25 -16.97 4.45 -26.07
N LEU A 26 -18.21 4.51 -25.59
CA LEU A 26 -18.92 5.77 -25.34
C LEU A 26 -18.29 6.57 -24.21
N ALA A 27 -17.74 5.93 -23.19
CA ALA A 27 -17.05 6.60 -22.09
C ALA A 27 -15.70 7.22 -22.50
N LEU A 28 -15.19 6.89 -23.66
CA LEU A 28 -13.97 7.45 -24.24
C LEU A 28 -14.25 8.69 -25.12
N THR A 29 -15.50 8.98 -25.45
CA THR A 29 -15.87 10.11 -26.31
C THR A 29 -16.17 11.37 -25.48
N GLU A 30 -15.90 12.55 -26.06
CA GLU A 30 -16.15 13.83 -25.38
C GLU A 30 -17.65 14.09 -25.14
N ASP A 31 -18.51 13.48 -25.94
CA ASP A 31 -19.95 13.73 -25.92
C ASP A 31 -20.74 12.87 -24.93
N ALA A 32 -20.11 11.88 -24.33
CA ALA A 32 -20.81 10.79 -23.66
C ALA A 32 -20.97 10.93 -22.16
N TYR A 33 -21.24 12.03 -21.61
CA TYR A 33 -21.58 12.14 -20.18
C TYR A 33 -20.73 13.15 -19.37
N TYR A 34 -21.37 13.84 -18.47
CA TYR A 34 -20.74 14.64 -17.41
C TYR A 34 -19.94 13.81 -16.39
N GLY A 35 -19.49 12.62 -16.75
CA GLY A 35 -18.76 11.70 -15.88
C GLY A 35 -17.26 11.65 -16.16
N PRO A 36 -16.48 10.98 -15.29
CA PRO A 36 -15.07 10.76 -15.54
C PRO A 36 -14.90 9.87 -16.80
N ARG A 37 -13.90 10.21 -17.60
CA ARG A 37 -13.49 9.36 -18.73
C ARG A 37 -12.39 8.45 -18.24
N TYR A 38 -12.64 7.16 -18.30
CA TYR A 38 -11.67 6.15 -17.92
C TYR A 38 -10.83 5.76 -19.12
N GLY A 39 -9.51 5.84 -19.00
CA GLY A 39 -8.58 5.32 -19.99
C GLY A 39 -8.57 3.80 -20.03
N ASP A 40 -8.21 3.24 -21.15
CA ASP A 40 -7.86 1.83 -21.22
C ASP A 40 -6.54 1.59 -20.49
N GLY A 41 -6.39 0.42 -19.92
CA GLY A 41 -5.16 0.05 -19.23
C GLY A 41 -4.95 -1.46 -19.28
N LYS A 42 -3.72 -1.87 -19.52
CA LYS A 42 -3.33 -3.28 -19.46
C LYS A 42 -1.87 -3.43 -19.05
N GLY A 43 -1.59 -4.49 -18.34
CA GLY A 43 -0.24 -4.88 -17.99
C GLY A 43 -0.20 -6.20 -17.26
N SER A 44 0.98 -6.74 -17.12
CA SER A 44 1.24 -7.93 -16.32
C SER A 44 2.52 -7.75 -15.52
N ARG A 45 2.62 -8.48 -14.44
CA ARG A 45 3.85 -8.62 -13.66
C ARG A 45 4.02 -10.03 -13.15
N ASP A 46 5.25 -10.47 -13.12
CA ASP A 46 5.65 -11.68 -12.45
C ASP A 46 6.03 -11.36 -11.01
N HIS A 47 5.79 -12.32 -10.14
CA HIS A 47 6.19 -12.26 -8.74
C HIS A 47 6.80 -13.58 -8.33
N TRP A 48 7.95 -13.54 -7.67
CA TRP A 48 8.48 -14.68 -6.94
C TRP A 48 8.95 -14.26 -5.56
N SER A 49 8.90 -15.18 -4.62
CA SER A 49 9.38 -14.96 -3.28
C SER A 49 10.00 -16.22 -2.68
N ALA A 50 10.86 -16.01 -1.70
CA ALA A 50 11.38 -17.04 -0.84
C ALA A 50 11.30 -16.57 0.61
N ALA A 51 10.77 -17.42 1.49
CA ALA A 51 10.60 -17.12 2.90
C ALA A 51 11.14 -18.24 3.79
N GLY A 52 11.55 -17.86 4.99
CA GLY A 52 11.92 -18.79 6.05
C GLY A 52 11.44 -18.28 7.40
N GLU A 53 10.95 -19.19 8.21
CA GLU A 53 10.55 -18.94 9.59
C GLU A 53 11.24 -19.93 10.52
N LEU A 54 11.70 -19.45 11.66
CA LEU A 54 12.35 -20.22 12.70
C LEU A 54 11.70 -19.89 14.04
N ARG A 55 11.20 -20.93 14.73
CA ARG A 55 10.72 -20.86 16.10
C ARG A 55 11.62 -21.67 17.00
N MET A 56 12.15 -21.04 18.03
CA MET A 56 13.11 -21.64 18.94
C MET A 56 12.65 -21.51 20.38
N PRO A 57 12.48 -22.61 21.12
CA PRO A 57 12.38 -22.57 22.57
C PRO A 57 13.78 -22.31 23.13
N LEU A 58 14.06 -21.09 23.56
CA LEU A 58 15.33 -20.72 24.17
C LEU A 58 15.45 -21.24 25.61
N LEU A 59 14.34 -21.19 26.34
CA LEU A 59 14.17 -21.72 27.70
C LEU A 59 12.77 -22.35 27.81
N SER A 60 12.52 -23.08 28.87
CA SER A 60 11.17 -23.63 29.13
C SER A 60 10.08 -22.57 29.21
N SER A 61 10.47 -21.32 29.57
CA SER A 61 9.60 -20.16 29.70
C SER A 61 9.79 -19.12 28.59
N LEU A 62 10.76 -19.28 27.69
CA LEU A 62 11.10 -18.26 26.69
C LEU A 62 11.17 -18.88 25.29
N GLN A 63 10.41 -18.33 24.37
CA GLN A 63 10.38 -18.70 22.95
C GLN A 63 10.74 -17.49 22.10
N ALA A 64 11.60 -17.69 21.12
CA ALA A 64 11.91 -16.71 20.08
C ALA A 64 11.34 -17.15 18.73
N SER A 65 10.91 -16.21 17.93
CA SER A 65 10.54 -16.39 16.54
C SER A 65 11.33 -15.44 15.66
N LEU A 66 11.81 -15.91 14.53
CA LEU A 66 12.47 -15.13 13.49
C LEU A 66 11.85 -15.49 12.16
N ALA A 67 11.57 -14.51 11.32
CA ALA A 67 11.15 -14.75 9.95
C ALA A 67 11.86 -13.78 9.02
N GLY A 68 12.12 -14.24 7.81
CA GLY A 68 12.66 -13.44 6.72
C GLY A 68 12.01 -13.84 5.41
N ARG A 69 11.72 -12.87 4.56
CA ARG A 69 11.14 -13.07 3.24
C ARG A 69 11.79 -12.11 2.25
N TYR A 70 12.13 -12.62 1.10
CA TYR A 70 12.53 -11.83 -0.05
C TYR A 70 11.47 -11.95 -1.13
N ASP A 71 10.97 -10.83 -1.60
CA ASP A 71 10.02 -10.75 -2.71
C ASP A 71 10.64 -9.97 -3.85
N ARG A 72 10.34 -10.38 -5.08
CA ARG A 72 10.71 -9.68 -6.30
C ARG A 72 9.54 -9.66 -7.27
N TYR A 73 9.30 -8.48 -7.81
CA TYR A 73 8.31 -8.25 -8.87
C TYR A 73 9.03 -7.84 -10.15
N SER A 74 8.56 -8.31 -11.29
CA SER A 74 9.12 -7.96 -12.60
C SER A 74 8.02 -7.44 -13.49
N TYR A 75 8.16 -6.20 -13.97
CA TYR A 75 7.23 -5.57 -14.90
C TYR A 75 7.94 -4.52 -15.77
N GLY A 76 7.65 -4.51 -17.06
CA GLY A 76 8.36 -3.66 -18.01
C GLY A 76 9.87 -3.85 -17.92
N ASN A 77 10.59 -2.78 -17.65
CA ASN A 77 12.06 -2.78 -17.44
C ASN A 77 12.43 -2.66 -15.95
N LYS A 78 11.50 -2.93 -15.03
CA LYS A 78 11.67 -2.81 -13.59
C LYS A 78 11.62 -4.18 -12.92
N ASP A 79 12.50 -4.35 -11.95
CA ASP A 79 12.62 -5.54 -11.13
C ASP A 79 12.71 -5.19 -9.63
N PRO A 80 11.72 -4.49 -9.04
CA PRO A 80 11.79 -4.15 -7.64
C PRO A 80 11.75 -5.40 -6.76
N GLY A 81 12.70 -5.50 -5.85
CA GLY A 81 12.76 -6.54 -4.84
C GLY A 81 13.04 -5.97 -3.47
N LYS A 82 12.51 -6.64 -2.45
CA LYS A 82 12.68 -6.21 -1.06
C LYS A 82 12.79 -7.38 -0.12
N PHE A 83 13.74 -7.28 0.79
CA PHE A 83 13.82 -8.17 1.93
C PHE A 83 13.06 -7.58 3.11
N THR A 84 12.22 -8.40 3.73
CA THR A 84 11.49 -8.10 4.96
C THR A 84 11.83 -9.13 6.02
N TYR A 85 11.77 -8.72 7.27
CA TYR A 85 12.05 -9.61 8.39
C TYR A 85 11.20 -9.25 9.60
N SER A 86 11.03 -10.24 10.47
CA SER A 86 10.43 -10.04 11.79
C SER A 86 11.17 -10.85 12.84
N ALA A 87 11.11 -10.32 14.08
CA ALA A 87 11.61 -10.99 15.26
C ALA A 87 10.60 -10.84 16.39
N GLY A 88 10.35 -11.91 17.13
CA GLY A 88 9.43 -11.94 18.24
C GLY A 88 9.97 -12.71 19.43
N LEU A 89 9.56 -12.30 20.63
CA LEU A 89 9.83 -12.98 21.89
C LEU A 89 8.53 -13.19 22.64
N GLU A 90 8.35 -14.40 23.17
CA GLU A 90 7.30 -14.76 24.10
C GLU A 90 7.93 -15.27 25.39
N TRP A 91 7.62 -14.62 26.50
CA TRP A 91 8.15 -14.97 27.81
C TRP A 91 7.03 -15.27 28.80
N ARG A 92 7.08 -16.43 29.40
CA ARG A 92 6.15 -16.92 30.43
C ARG A 92 6.89 -17.05 31.77
N PRO A 93 7.12 -15.95 32.50
CA PRO A 93 7.78 -16.01 33.81
C PRO A 93 6.98 -16.82 34.83
N LEU A 94 5.66 -16.81 34.69
CA LEU A 94 4.70 -17.56 35.51
C LEU A 94 3.72 -18.30 34.57
N ASP A 95 3.11 -19.38 35.05
CA ASP A 95 2.07 -20.08 34.29
C ASP A 95 0.86 -19.18 33.98
N THR A 96 0.66 -18.15 34.81
CA THR A 96 -0.45 -17.19 34.71
C THR A 96 -0.08 -15.92 33.95
N LEU A 97 1.18 -15.72 33.55
CA LEU A 97 1.62 -14.49 32.88
C LEU A 97 2.39 -14.80 31.61
N LEU A 98 1.92 -14.25 30.50
CA LEU A 98 2.63 -14.19 29.22
C LEU A 98 2.97 -12.72 28.92
N VAL A 99 4.24 -12.46 28.62
CA VAL A 99 4.70 -11.19 28.04
C VAL A 99 5.21 -11.47 26.64
N ARG A 100 4.84 -10.66 25.68
CA ARG A 100 5.27 -10.81 24.28
C ARG A 100 5.63 -9.49 23.66
N GLY A 101 6.59 -9.51 22.75
CA GLY A 101 6.97 -8.36 21.96
C GLY A 101 7.43 -8.82 20.58
N SER A 102 7.19 -8.01 19.58
CA SER A 102 7.68 -8.28 18.23
C SER A 102 8.06 -6.99 17.52
N TYR A 103 8.98 -7.12 16.59
CA TYR A 103 9.35 -6.11 15.62
C TYR A 103 9.33 -6.71 14.24
N GLY A 104 8.87 -5.95 13.26
CA GLY A 104 8.86 -6.41 11.87
C GLY A 104 8.95 -5.26 10.89
N THR A 105 9.43 -5.59 9.71
CA THR A 105 9.41 -4.74 8.53
C THR A 105 8.43 -5.31 7.52
N GLY A 106 7.79 -4.44 6.76
CA GLY A 106 6.91 -4.83 5.68
C GLY A 106 7.18 -4.01 4.43
N PHE A 107 6.70 -4.49 3.30
CA PHE A 107 6.67 -3.70 2.09
C PHE A 107 5.41 -4.02 1.29
N ARG A 108 5.05 -3.12 0.40
CA ARG A 108 3.96 -3.27 -0.55
C ARG A 108 4.44 -2.84 -1.92
N ALA A 109 4.35 -3.74 -2.90
CA ALA A 109 4.53 -3.36 -4.29
C ALA A 109 3.37 -2.48 -4.76
N PRO A 110 3.59 -1.53 -5.69
CA PRO A 110 2.52 -0.72 -6.24
C PRO A 110 1.41 -1.58 -6.84
N ASP A 111 0.16 -1.18 -6.66
CA ASP A 111 -0.96 -1.88 -7.29
C ASP A 111 -0.88 -1.79 -8.81
N MET A 112 -1.39 -2.82 -9.48
CA MET A 112 -1.40 -2.91 -10.94
C MET A 112 -2.12 -1.73 -11.59
N HIS A 113 -3.15 -1.19 -10.94
CA HIS A 113 -3.85 0.00 -11.41
C HIS A 113 -2.92 1.21 -11.46
N TYR A 114 -2.16 1.46 -10.40
CA TYR A 114 -1.22 2.59 -10.38
C TYR A 114 -0.03 2.45 -11.35
N LEU A 115 0.27 1.22 -11.77
CA LEU A 115 1.33 0.96 -12.74
C LEU A 115 0.86 1.08 -14.18
N PHE A 116 -0.34 0.57 -14.50
CA PHE A 116 -0.77 0.29 -15.86
C PHE A 116 -2.08 0.96 -16.27
N ALA A 117 -2.68 1.82 -15.44
CA ALA A 117 -3.85 2.59 -15.84
C ALA A 117 -3.50 3.48 -17.04
N GLY A 118 -4.43 3.59 -17.96
CA GLY A 118 -4.40 4.61 -19.02
C GLY A 118 -4.71 6.01 -18.44
N ASN A 119 -4.93 6.97 -19.31
CA ASN A 119 -5.26 8.31 -18.88
C ASN A 119 -6.73 8.39 -18.47
N ASP A 120 -6.98 8.56 -17.20
CA ASP A 120 -8.29 8.88 -16.66
C ASP A 120 -8.44 10.39 -16.58
N TYR A 121 -9.54 10.93 -17.13
CA TYR A 121 -9.83 12.36 -17.13
C TYR A 121 -11.02 12.63 -16.22
N TYR A 122 -10.80 13.42 -15.20
CA TYR A 122 -11.86 13.89 -14.31
C TYR A 122 -12.06 15.36 -14.55
N ARG A 123 -13.30 15.77 -14.88
CA ARG A 123 -13.63 17.18 -14.93
C ARG A 123 -13.58 17.71 -13.50
N THR A 124 -12.59 18.54 -13.23
CA THR A 124 -12.52 19.32 -11.99
C THR A 124 -13.51 20.46 -12.04
N ARG A 125 -13.72 21.03 -10.89
CA ARG A 125 -14.49 22.26 -10.78
C ARG A 125 -13.80 23.37 -11.58
N PHE A 126 -14.55 24.43 -11.87
CA PHE A 126 -14.01 25.63 -12.47
C PHE A 126 -12.80 26.11 -11.67
N ALA A 127 -11.74 26.44 -12.38
CA ALA A 127 -10.60 27.14 -11.82
C ALA A 127 -10.61 28.58 -12.38
N THR A 128 -10.41 29.56 -11.52
CA THR A 128 -10.34 30.94 -11.95
C THR A 128 -9.02 31.20 -12.68
N ASP A 129 -9.08 31.71 -13.90
CA ASP A 129 -7.91 32.15 -14.67
C ASP A 129 -7.46 33.54 -14.19
N TYR A 130 -6.66 33.56 -13.15
CA TYR A 130 -6.10 34.80 -12.59
C TYR A 130 -5.18 35.54 -13.56
N TYR A 131 -4.56 34.87 -14.50
CA TYR A 131 -3.71 35.52 -15.49
C TYR A 131 -4.54 36.31 -16.48
N GLN A 132 -5.57 35.70 -17.05
CA GLN A 132 -6.46 36.37 -17.99
C GLN A 132 -7.19 37.50 -17.26
N CYS A 133 -7.76 37.28 -16.09
CA CYS A 133 -8.44 38.30 -15.29
C CYS A 133 -7.55 39.54 -15.09
N ARG A 134 -6.34 39.40 -14.58
CA ARG A 134 -5.44 40.55 -14.34
C ARG A 134 -4.92 41.22 -15.62
N THR A 135 -4.97 40.52 -16.75
CA THR A 135 -4.58 41.07 -18.03
C THR A 135 -5.69 41.96 -18.61
N GLU A 136 -6.95 41.54 -18.46
CA GLU A 136 -8.11 42.26 -18.95
C GLU A 136 -8.61 43.33 -17.96
N GLU A 137 -8.47 43.07 -16.65
CA GLU A 137 -8.80 43.98 -15.56
C GLU A 137 -7.58 44.24 -14.65
N PRO A 138 -6.66 45.13 -15.05
CA PRO A 138 -5.38 45.31 -14.33
C PRO A 138 -5.52 45.85 -12.90
N GLY A 139 -6.71 46.26 -12.49
CA GLY A 139 -7.00 46.72 -11.14
C GLY A 139 -7.54 45.66 -10.19
N TYR A 140 -7.84 44.46 -10.69
CA TYR A 140 -8.42 43.41 -9.88
C TYR A 140 -7.36 42.69 -9.04
N SER A 141 -7.71 42.43 -7.79
CA SER A 141 -6.99 41.47 -6.94
C SER A 141 -7.39 40.03 -7.27
N ASP A 142 -6.69 39.07 -6.75
CA ASP A 142 -7.05 37.63 -6.89
C ASP A 142 -8.45 37.35 -6.30
N GLY A 143 -8.85 38.06 -5.25
CA GLY A 143 -10.19 37.97 -4.67
C GLY A 143 -11.28 38.49 -5.64
N ASP A 144 -11.06 39.62 -6.28
CA ASP A 144 -11.99 40.18 -7.23
C ASP A 144 -12.18 39.25 -8.44
N CYS A 145 -11.07 38.67 -8.95
CA CYS A 145 -11.12 37.72 -10.05
C CYS A 145 -11.91 36.44 -9.69
N TYR A 146 -11.77 35.96 -8.45
CA TYR A 146 -12.50 34.81 -7.97
C TYR A 146 -13.98 35.07 -7.78
N ASP A 147 -14.34 36.21 -7.20
CA ASP A 147 -15.72 36.57 -6.88
C ASP A 147 -16.54 36.91 -8.13
N ASP A 148 -15.89 37.43 -9.17
CA ASP A 148 -16.55 37.76 -10.46
C ASP A 148 -17.06 36.51 -11.18
N GLY A 149 -16.32 35.38 -11.10
CA GLY A 149 -16.70 34.14 -11.75
C GLY A 149 -16.68 34.15 -13.29
N SER A 150 -16.46 35.28 -13.92
CA SER A 150 -16.39 35.42 -15.39
C SER A 150 -15.11 34.77 -15.96
N TRP A 151 -14.14 34.60 -15.11
CA TRP A 151 -12.82 34.05 -15.43
C TRP A 151 -12.69 32.54 -15.14
N ASP A 152 -13.81 31.88 -14.84
CA ASP A 152 -13.82 30.47 -14.52
C ASP A 152 -13.68 29.62 -15.79
N VAL A 153 -12.64 28.83 -15.83
CA VAL A 153 -12.35 27.88 -16.90
C VAL A 153 -12.54 26.44 -16.41
N SER A 154 -13.10 25.60 -17.27
CA SER A 154 -13.20 24.17 -16.99
C SER A 154 -11.82 23.51 -17.12
N THR A 155 -11.40 22.83 -16.08
CA THR A 155 -10.14 22.06 -16.08
C THR A 155 -10.40 20.58 -15.96
N PHE A 156 -9.42 19.79 -16.35
CA PHE A 156 -9.43 18.33 -16.17
C PHE A 156 -8.22 17.92 -15.36
N ASP A 157 -8.46 17.10 -14.34
CA ASP A 157 -7.40 16.32 -13.70
C ASP A 157 -7.14 15.08 -14.55
N VAL A 158 -5.89 14.84 -14.86
CA VAL A 158 -5.46 13.65 -15.61
C VAL A 158 -4.69 12.74 -14.68
N TYR A 159 -5.23 11.55 -14.46
CA TYR A 159 -4.56 10.49 -13.72
C TYR A 159 -4.08 9.44 -14.71
N THR A 160 -2.84 9.02 -14.58
CA THR A 160 -2.24 8.01 -15.44
C THR A 160 -1.40 7.02 -14.64
N GLY A 161 -1.27 5.82 -15.14
CA GLY A 161 -0.37 4.83 -14.55
C GLY A 161 1.08 5.30 -14.59
N ASN A 162 1.84 4.93 -13.57
CA ASN A 162 3.24 5.29 -13.47
C ASN A 162 4.10 4.06 -13.11
N MET A 163 4.78 3.50 -14.09
CA MET A 163 5.69 2.36 -13.88
C MET A 163 6.98 2.74 -13.12
N ALA A 164 7.20 4.02 -12.81
CA ALA A 164 8.34 4.45 -12.02
C ALA A 164 8.08 4.48 -10.51
N LEU A 165 6.86 4.12 -10.08
CA LEU A 165 6.54 4.04 -8.67
C LEU A 165 7.45 3.05 -7.93
N ASP A 166 7.92 3.47 -6.76
CA ASP A 166 8.69 2.64 -5.85
C ASP A 166 7.76 1.86 -4.91
N VAL A 167 8.34 0.85 -4.26
CA VAL A 167 7.66 0.08 -3.23
C VAL A 167 7.47 0.90 -1.96
N GLU A 168 6.34 0.73 -1.31
CA GLU A 168 6.09 1.26 0.03
C GLU A 168 6.74 0.37 1.08
N THR A 169 7.28 0.95 2.13
CA THR A 169 7.90 0.20 3.23
C THR A 169 7.33 0.61 4.56
N SER A 170 7.22 -0.35 5.47
CA SER A 170 6.74 -0.13 6.83
C SER A 170 7.66 -0.76 7.87
N LYS A 171 7.58 -0.24 9.09
CA LYS A 171 8.17 -0.83 10.30
C LYS A 171 7.08 -0.88 11.36
N SER A 172 6.97 -1.99 12.05
CA SER A 172 6.00 -2.18 13.11
C SER A 172 6.66 -2.71 14.37
N PHE A 173 6.17 -2.25 15.49
CA PHE A 173 6.53 -2.76 16.80
C PHE A 173 5.26 -3.06 17.58
N THR A 174 5.19 -4.23 18.21
CA THR A 174 4.08 -4.59 19.09
C THR A 174 4.62 -5.12 20.41
N GLY A 175 3.90 -4.84 21.47
CA GLY A 175 4.19 -5.36 22.81
C GLY A 175 2.91 -5.51 23.61
N GLY A 176 2.85 -6.53 24.44
CA GLY A 176 1.69 -6.80 25.26
C GLY A 176 1.93 -7.90 26.28
N PHE A 177 0.97 -8.07 27.16
CA PHE A 177 0.97 -9.15 28.13
C PHE A 177 -0.44 -9.76 28.25
N VAL A 178 -0.50 -11.00 28.70
CA VAL A 178 -1.73 -11.66 29.12
C VAL A 178 -1.52 -12.16 30.53
N TRP A 179 -2.43 -11.78 31.44
CA TRP A 179 -2.40 -12.20 32.81
C TRP A 179 -3.69 -12.91 33.19
N SER A 180 -3.58 -14.18 33.52
CA SER A 180 -4.69 -15.09 33.84
C SER A 180 -4.52 -15.65 35.28
N PRO A 181 -4.73 -14.85 36.33
CA PRO A 181 -4.52 -15.27 37.72
C PRO A 181 -5.48 -16.35 38.18
N SER A 182 -6.63 -16.50 37.52
CA SER A 182 -7.63 -17.51 37.85
C SER A 182 -8.35 -17.98 36.58
N ALA A 183 -9.03 -19.12 36.66
CA ALA A 183 -9.76 -19.70 35.52
C ALA A 183 -10.90 -18.82 34.98
N ASN A 184 -11.34 -17.83 35.73
CA ASN A 184 -12.48 -16.97 35.41
C ASN A 184 -12.09 -15.50 35.14
N PHE A 185 -10.80 -15.18 35.08
CA PHE A 185 -10.33 -13.82 34.87
C PHE A 185 -9.07 -13.78 34.01
N ASP A 186 -9.16 -13.07 32.90
CA ASP A 186 -8.08 -12.79 31.98
C ASP A 186 -7.99 -11.28 31.74
N LEU A 187 -6.77 -10.76 31.68
CA LEU A 187 -6.42 -9.40 31.29
C LEU A 187 -5.38 -9.46 30.15
N ALA A 188 -5.65 -8.76 29.04
CA ALA A 188 -4.76 -8.70 27.86
C ALA A 188 -4.61 -7.26 27.37
#